data_85b84e4424d8ceb332c22faa3f367fac
#
_entry.id   85b84e4424d8ceb332c22faa3f367fac
#
_cell.length_a   1.000
_cell.length_b   1.000
_cell.length_c   1.000
_cell.angle_alpha   90.00
_cell.angle_beta   90.00
_cell.angle_gamma   90.00
#
_symmetry.space_group_name_H-M   'P 1'
#
loop_
_entity.id
_entity.type
_entity.pdbx_description
1 polymer ?
#
loop_
_entity_poly.entity_id
_entity_poly.type
_entity_poly.pdbx_seq_one_letter_code
_entity_poly.pdbx_strand_id
1 'polypeptide(L)'
;MKIRACSSCGVLFPRTSEFFYKHLAYADGLHAQCKTCRSAVGARWRKNNPEKVKANAKEYNLRQNYGITLDERIGMAHNQKGLCAWCDKPLPNEGLAGRGCPVDHCHDTGVIRGIVHLQCNVDIGALERECLRHPDPIAHLKEYNLRAELRGAL
;
A
#
# COMPACT_ATOMS: atom_id res chain seq x y z
N MET A 1 -1.88 -27.27 -36.31
CA MET A 1 -2.14 -26.30 -35.22
C MET A 1 -3.60 -26.44 -34.79
N LYS A 2 -3.86 -26.66 -33.47
CA LYS A 2 -5.25 -26.81 -33.01
C LYS A 2 -5.92 -25.43 -32.95
N ILE A 3 -7.15 -25.32 -33.49
CA ILE A 3 -7.97 -24.11 -33.46
C ILE A 3 -9.17 -24.35 -32.55
N ARG A 4 -9.61 -23.36 -31.79
CA ARG A 4 -10.78 -23.43 -30.93
C ARG A 4 -11.60 -22.15 -30.97
N ALA A 5 -12.92 -22.27 -30.99
CA ALA A 5 -13.81 -21.14 -30.81
C ALA A 5 -13.78 -20.66 -29.36
N CYS A 6 -13.73 -19.34 -29.16
CA CYS A 6 -13.95 -18.72 -27.88
C CYS A 6 -15.38 -18.97 -27.40
N SER A 7 -15.57 -19.50 -26.19
CA SER A 7 -16.91 -19.80 -25.66
C SER A 7 -17.79 -18.57 -25.43
N SER A 8 -17.25 -17.35 -25.52
CA SER A 8 -17.97 -16.10 -25.30
C SER A 8 -18.29 -15.34 -26.59
N CYS A 9 -17.34 -15.18 -27.52
CA CYS A 9 -17.54 -14.44 -28.76
C CYS A 9 -17.64 -15.29 -30.01
N GLY A 10 -17.43 -16.63 -29.93
CA GLY A 10 -17.48 -17.55 -31.07
C GLY A 10 -16.30 -17.47 -32.04
N VAL A 11 -15.44 -16.47 -31.92
CA VAL A 11 -14.30 -16.27 -32.82
C VAL A 11 -13.29 -17.41 -32.66
N LEU A 12 -12.82 -17.92 -33.81
CA LEU A 12 -11.85 -18.99 -33.89
C LEU A 12 -10.43 -18.44 -33.68
N PHE A 13 -9.68 -19.00 -32.75
CA PHE A 13 -8.29 -18.65 -32.48
C PHE A 13 -7.40 -19.89 -32.43
N PRO A 14 -6.10 -19.77 -32.74
CA PRO A 14 -5.12 -20.78 -32.40
C PRO A 14 -5.17 -21.10 -30.89
N ARG A 15 -5.17 -22.39 -30.55
CA ARG A 15 -5.29 -22.86 -29.16
C ARG A 15 -3.93 -22.76 -28.46
N THR A 16 -3.49 -21.52 -28.17
CA THR A 16 -2.21 -21.20 -27.56
C THR A 16 -2.37 -20.22 -26.38
N SER A 17 -1.35 -20.12 -25.54
CA SER A 17 -1.29 -19.14 -24.45
C SER A 17 -1.22 -17.69 -24.94
N GLU A 18 -1.03 -17.46 -26.23
CA GLU A 18 -1.12 -16.14 -26.85
C GLU A 18 -2.57 -15.61 -26.82
N PHE A 19 -3.54 -16.46 -27.16
CA PHE A 19 -4.96 -16.07 -27.27
C PHE A 19 -5.80 -16.43 -26.04
N PHE A 20 -5.36 -17.42 -25.24
CA PHE A 20 -6.09 -17.89 -24.07
C PHE A 20 -5.22 -17.84 -22.81
N TYR A 21 -5.80 -17.50 -21.66
CA TYR A 21 -5.09 -17.59 -20.38
C TYR A 21 -4.88 -19.04 -19.97
N LYS A 22 -3.77 -19.34 -19.30
CA LYS A 22 -3.52 -20.63 -18.67
C LYS A 22 -4.57 -20.88 -17.56
N HIS A 23 -5.04 -22.12 -17.44
CA HIS A 23 -6.01 -22.50 -16.43
C HIS A 23 -5.95 -24.00 -16.15
N LEU A 24 -5.50 -24.40 -14.97
CA LEU A 24 -5.22 -25.78 -14.61
C LEU A 24 -6.43 -26.72 -14.61
N ALA A 25 -7.65 -26.19 -14.39
CA ALA A 25 -8.86 -27.00 -14.35
C ALA A 25 -9.36 -27.48 -15.74
N TYR A 26 -8.78 -26.99 -16.84
CA TYR A 26 -9.10 -27.46 -18.18
C TYR A 26 -8.06 -28.48 -18.64
N ALA A 27 -8.52 -29.55 -19.30
CA ALA A 27 -7.70 -30.67 -19.74
C ALA A 27 -6.49 -30.26 -20.63
N ASP A 28 -6.63 -29.19 -21.40
CA ASP A 28 -5.57 -28.64 -22.25
C ASP A 28 -4.82 -27.47 -21.60
N GLY A 29 -5.06 -27.18 -20.32
CA GLY A 29 -4.39 -26.14 -19.54
C GLY A 29 -4.75 -24.71 -19.95
N LEU A 30 -5.76 -24.47 -20.80
CA LEU A 30 -6.13 -23.15 -21.29
C LEU A 30 -7.62 -22.84 -21.07
N HIS A 31 -7.89 -21.59 -20.69
CA HIS A 31 -9.26 -21.10 -20.44
C HIS A 31 -10.14 -21.21 -21.68
N ALA A 32 -11.46 -21.42 -21.51
CA ALA A 32 -12.39 -21.55 -22.62
C ALA A 32 -12.67 -20.24 -23.37
N GLN A 33 -12.54 -19.10 -22.70
CA GLN A 33 -12.70 -17.76 -23.27
C GLN A 33 -11.37 -17.20 -23.73
N CYS A 34 -11.35 -16.46 -24.85
CA CYS A 34 -10.17 -15.72 -25.29
C CYS A 34 -9.81 -14.61 -24.27
N LYS A 35 -8.57 -14.13 -24.33
CA LYS A 35 -8.07 -13.08 -23.41
C LYS A 35 -8.91 -11.82 -23.43
N THR A 36 -9.35 -11.36 -24.60
CA THR A 36 -10.19 -10.17 -24.76
C THR A 36 -11.52 -10.33 -24.02
N CYS A 37 -12.24 -11.45 -24.25
CA CYS A 37 -13.50 -11.71 -23.56
C CYS A 37 -13.32 -11.86 -22.06
N ARG A 38 -12.27 -12.55 -21.62
CA ARG A 38 -11.97 -12.72 -20.19
C ARG A 38 -11.63 -11.41 -19.51
N SER A 39 -10.86 -10.55 -20.16
CA SER A 39 -10.55 -9.19 -19.67
C SER A 39 -11.81 -8.32 -19.56
N ALA A 40 -12.72 -8.40 -20.55
CA ALA A 40 -14.00 -7.68 -20.51
C ALA A 40 -14.88 -8.13 -19.34
N VAL A 41 -14.94 -9.45 -19.05
CA VAL A 41 -15.64 -9.98 -17.86
C VAL A 41 -15.02 -9.42 -16.58
N GLY A 42 -13.71 -9.43 -16.46
CA GLY A 42 -13.00 -8.87 -15.31
C GLY A 42 -13.22 -7.36 -15.13
N ALA A 43 -13.23 -6.61 -16.23
CA ALA A 43 -13.50 -5.17 -16.21
C ALA A 43 -14.94 -4.86 -15.74
N ARG A 44 -15.92 -5.62 -16.25
CA ARG A 44 -17.32 -5.51 -15.82
C ARG A 44 -17.47 -5.84 -14.35
N TRP A 45 -16.84 -6.92 -13.88
CA TRP A 45 -16.91 -7.29 -12.47
C TRP A 45 -16.33 -6.19 -11.57
N ARG A 46 -15.16 -5.62 -11.91
CA ARG A 46 -14.54 -4.51 -11.16
C ARG A 46 -15.45 -3.29 -11.11
N LYS A 47 -16.08 -2.93 -12.24
CA LYS A 47 -17.03 -1.83 -12.33
C LYS A 47 -18.24 -2.04 -11.41
N ASN A 48 -18.74 -3.28 -11.33
CA ASN A 48 -19.93 -3.63 -10.53
C ASN A 48 -19.59 -3.91 -9.05
N ASN A 49 -18.31 -4.04 -8.68
CA ASN A 49 -17.88 -4.35 -7.32
C ASN A 49 -16.77 -3.41 -6.83
N PRO A 50 -16.94 -2.08 -6.89
CA PRO A 50 -15.88 -1.12 -6.56
C PRO A 50 -15.38 -1.25 -5.12
N GLU A 51 -16.28 -1.55 -4.16
CA GLU A 51 -15.91 -1.69 -2.75
C GLU A 51 -15.05 -2.93 -2.50
N LYS A 52 -15.36 -4.06 -3.16
CA LYS A 52 -14.52 -5.27 -3.09
C LYS A 52 -13.15 -5.04 -3.70
N VAL A 53 -13.09 -4.29 -4.81
CA VAL A 53 -11.82 -3.92 -5.45
C VAL A 53 -10.97 -3.07 -4.51
N LYS A 54 -11.56 -2.06 -3.85
CA LYS A 54 -10.86 -1.22 -2.86
C LYS A 54 -10.38 -2.03 -1.65
N ALA A 55 -11.24 -2.91 -1.11
CA ALA A 55 -10.88 -3.77 0.02
C ALA A 55 -9.70 -4.69 -0.32
N ASN A 56 -9.76 -5.37 -1.47
CA ASN A 56 -8.68 -6.24 -1.93
C ASN A 56 -7.37 -5.47 -2.17
N ALA A 57 -7.46 -4.26 -2.75
CA ALA A 57 -6.28 -3.41 -2.95
C ALA A 57 -5.67 -2.96 -1.62
N LYS A 58 -6.49 -2.62 -0.62
CA LYS A 58 -6.02 -2.26 0.73
C LYS A 58 -5.29 -3.42 1.39
N GLU A 59 -5.90 -4.61 1.38
CA GLU A 59 -5.30 -5.83 1.93
C GLU A 59 -3.99 -6.17 1.22
N TYR A 60 -3.98 -6.13 -0.12
CA TYR A 60 -2.78 -6.38 -0.91
C TYR A 60 -1.65 -5.41 -0.55
N ASN A 61 -1.95 -4.10 -0.47
CA ASN A 61 -0.94 -3.08 -0.14
C ASN A 61 -0.38 -3.24 1.28
N LEU A 62 -1.22 -3.59 2.26
CA LEU A 62 -0.77 -3.84 3.63
C LEU A 62 0.19 -5.04 3.68
N ARG A 63 -0.13 -6.13 2.99
CA ARG A 63 0.73 -7.31 2.91
C ARG A 63 2.04 -7.04 2.20
N GLN A 64 2.01 -6.33 1.05
CA GLN A 64 3.22 -6.07 0.25
C GLN A 64 4.17 -5.08 0.92
N ASN A 65 3.63 -4.02 1.54
CA ASN A 65 4.45 -2.94 2.08
C ASN A 65 4.89 -3.19 3.53
N TYR A 66 4.07 -3.91 4.30
CA TYR A 66 4.27 -4.05 5.75
C TYR A 66 4.23 -5.50 6.26
N GLY A 67 3.87 -6.46 5.40
CA GLY A 67 3.72 -7.86 5.80
C GLY A 67 2.53 -8.15 6.72
N ILE A 68 1.60 -7.21 6.89
CA ILE A 68 0.44 -7.34 7.78
C ILE A 68 -0.87 -7.43 7.01
N THR A 69 -1.87 -8.00 7.66
CA THR A 69 -3.27 -8.06 7.22
C THR A 69 -4.04 -6.81 7.64
N LEU A 70 -5.25 -6.65 7.11
CA LEU A 70 -6.16 -5.59 7.55
C LEU A 70 -6.59 -5.79 9.01
N ASP A 71 -6.81 -7.04 9.44
CA ASP A 71 -7.21 -7.37 10.81
C ASP A 71 -6.10 -7.04 11.83
N GLU A 72 -4.85 -7.36 11.49
CA GLU A 72 -3.69 -6.97 12.31
C GLU A 72 -3.57 -5.44 12.43
N ARG A 73 -3.78 -4.71 11.33
CA ARG A 73 -3.79 -3.25 11.36
C ARG A 73 -4.93 -2.70 12.24
N ILE A 74 -6.11 -3.31 12.19
CA ILE A 74 -7.25 -2.95 13.07
C ILE A 74 -6.88 -3.24 14.53
N GLY A 75 -6.29 -4.40 14.82
CA GLY A 75 -5.79 -4.74 16.14
C GLY A 75 -4.78 -3.72 16.67
N MET A 76 -3.85 -3.25 15.84
CA MET A 76 -2.91 -2.18 16.21
C MET A 76 -3.65 -0.89 16.62
N ALA A 77 -4.66 -0.45 15.84
CA ALA A 77 -5.45 0.73 16.17
C ALA A 77 -6.13 0.60 17.54
N HIS A 78 -6.71 -0.57 17.82
CA HIS A 78 -7.33 -0.86 19.13
C HIS A 78 -6.30 -0.88 20.27
N ASN A 79 -5.15 -1.52 20.07
CA ASN A 79 -4.06 -1.56 21.07
C ASN A 79 -3.53 -0.15 21.40
N GLN A 80 -3.52 0.75 20.41
CA GLN A 80 -3.17 2.16 20.57
C GLN A 80 -4.32 3.00 21.15
N LYS A 81 -5.50 2.41 21.43
CA LYS A 81 -6.70 3.12 21.92
C LYS A 81 -7.12 4.27 21.00
N GLY A 82 -6.92 4.14 19.71
CA GLY A 82 -7.20 5.17 18.71
C GLY A 82 -6.26 6.39 18.76
N LEU A 83 -5.14 6.31 19.47
CA LEU A 83 -4.15 7.38 19.58
C LEU A 83 -3.00 7.19 18.59
N CYS A 84 -2.40 8.29 18.18
CA CYS A 84 -1.20 8.30 17.34
C CYS A 84 0.01 7.77 18.13
N ALA A 85 0.74 6.80 17.58
CA ALA A 85 1.91 6.23 18.25
C ALA A 85 3.08 7.22 18.46
N TRP A 86 3.05 8.38 17.76
CA TRP A 86 4.10 9.40 17.85
C TRP A 86 3.76 10.53 18.81
N CYS A 87 2.55 11.09 18.73
CA CYS A 87 2.20 12.32 19.46
C CYS A 87 1.07 12.14 20.49
N ASP A 88 0.58 10.92 20.70
CA ASP A 88 -0.49 10.54 21.64
C ASP A 88 -1.83 11.29 21.45
N LYS A 89 -1.99 12.01 20.34
CA LYS A 89 -3.25 12.68 20.00
C LYS A 89 -4.20 11.70 19.29
N PRO A 90 -5.55 11.92 19.42
CA PRO A 90 -6.54 11.07 18.75
C PRO A 90 -6.31 10.99 17.23
N LEU A 91 -6.35 9.77 16.71
CA LEU A 91 -6.31 9.52 15.26
C LEU A 91 -7.70 9.71 14.64
N PRO A 92 -7.79 10.19 13.38
CA PRO A 92 -9.03 10.19 12.63
C PRO A 92 -9.67 8.79 12.57
N ASN A 93 -10.97 8.69 12.89
CA ASN A 93 -11.69 7.42 13.00
C ASN A 93 -10.91 6.36 13.80
N GLU A 94 -10.38 6.74 14.95
CA GLU A 94 -9.63 5.83 15.84
C GLU A 94 -8.48 5.07 15.17
N GLY A 95 -7.90 5.64 14.14
CA GLY A 95 -6.83 4.99 13.35
C GLY A 95 -7.32 4.02 12.27
N LEU A 96 -8.63 3.83 12.11
CA LEU A 96 -9.21 2.94 11.10
C LEU A 96 -9.25 3.56 9.70
N ALA A 97 -9.13 4.90 9.59
CA ALA A 97 -9.05 5.61 8.32
C ALA A 97 -7.72 5.31 7.61
N GLY A 98 -7.82 4.80 6.38
CA GLY A 98 -6.62 4.39 5.62
C GLY A 98 -5.69 5.54 5.23
N ARG A 99 -6.24 6.67 4.72
CA ARG A 99 -5.42 7.76 4.16
C ARG A 99 -4.84 8.73 5.18
N GLY A 100 -5.55 8.98 6.27
CA GLY A 100 -5.10 9.93 7.32
C GLY A 100 -4.20 9.32 8.38
N CYS A 101 -4.10 7.98 8.41
CA CYS A 101 -3.44 7.22 9.45
C CYS A 101 -2.56 6.12 8.83
N PRO A 102 -1.37 6.46 8.30
CA PRO A 102 -0.43 5.49 7.78
C PRO A 102 0.11 4.58 8.89
N VAL A 103 0.55 3.41 8.49
CA VAL A 103 1.40 2.54 9.31
C VAL A 103 2.83 3.07 9.20
N ASP A 104 3.42 3.41 10.32
CA ASP A 104 4.81 3.83 10.41
C ASP A 104 5.73 2.63 10.68
N HIS A 105 6.90 2.64 10.08
CA HIS A 105 7.89 1.58 10.18
C HIS A 105 9.31 2.12 10.07
N CYS A 106 10.27 1.41 10.62
CA CYS A 106 11.68 1.73 10.46
C CYS A 106 12.14 1.38 9.04
N HIS A 107 12.71 2.32 8.32
CA HIS A 107 13.15 2.12 6.94
C HIS A 107 14.35 1.17 6.81
N ASP A 108 15.18 1.05 7.87
CA ASP A 108 16.35 0.18 7.86
C ASP A 108 16.00 -1.27 8.20
N THR A 109 15.10 -1.47 9.17
CA THR A 109 14.79 -2.81 9.71
C THR A 109 13.45 -3.36 9.25
N GLY A 110 12.56 -2.50 8.71
CA GLY A 110 11.18 -2.85 8.37
C GLY A 110 10.26 -3.03 9.58
N VAL A 111 10.76 -2.84 10.81
CA VAL A 111 9.96 -3.02 12.04
C VAL A 111 8.84 -1.99 12.08
N ILE A 112 7.60 -2.45 12.24
CA ILE A 112 6.42 -1.60 12.38
C ILE A 112 6.42 -0.97 13.76
N ARG A 113 6.25 0.35 13.81
CA ARG A 113 6.24 1.15 15.04
C ARG A 113 4.83 1.52 15.50
N GLY A 114 3.88 1.62 14.57
CA GLY A 114 2.50 1.89 14.90
C GLY A 114 1.72 2.63 13.81
N ILE A 115 0.52 3.04 14.16
CA ILE A 115 -0.32 3.90 13.32
C ILE A 115 -0.15 5.33 13.79
N VAL A 116 0.11 6.23 12.86
CA VAL A 116 0.40 7.65 13.15
C VAL A 116 -0.45 8.57 12.28
N HIS A 117 -0.52 9.87 12.61
CA HIS A 117 -1.03 10.87 11.67
C HIS A 117 -0.15 10.95 10.43
N LEU A 118 -0.71 11.34 9.30
CA LEU A 118 0.05 11.54 8.08
C LEU A 118 1.21 12.54 8.27
N GLN A 119 0.94 13.65 8.96
CA GLN A 119 1.98 14.65 9.25
C GLN A 119 3.08 14.08 10.17
N CYS A 120 2.71 13.36 11.22
CA CYS A 120 3.67 12.71 12.10
C CYS A 120 4.58 11.73 11.34
N ASN A 121 4.04 10.98 10.38
CA ASN A 121 4.84 10.08 9.55
C ASN A 121 5.86 10.84 8.68
N VAL A 122 5.48 12.00 8.15
CA VAL A 122 6.39 12.88 7.40
C VAL A 122 7.48 13.43 8.31
N ASP A 123 7.11 13.88 9.51
CA ASP A 123 8.04 14.44 10.48
C ASP A 123 9.05 13.41 10.98
N ILE A 124 8.60 12.18 11.29
CA ILE A 124 9.47 11.04 11.65
C ILE A 124 10.48 10.78 10.53
N GLY A 125 10.03 10.65 9.29
CA GLY A 125 10.92 10.42 8.16
C GLY A 125 11.89 11.57 7.88
N ALA A 126 11.52 12.82 8.21
CA ALA A 126 12.43 13.97 8.14
C ALA A 126 13.51 13.88 9.23
N LEU A 127 13.11 13.57 10.47
CA LEU A 127 14.03 13.38 11.59
C LEU A 127 15.02 12.23 11.36
N GLU A 128 14.55 11.09 10.85
CA GLU A 128 15.42 9.95 10.50
C GLU A 128 16.50 10.37 9.50
N ARG A 129 16.11 11.07 8.43
CA ARG A 129 17.07 11.57 7.44
C ARG A 129 18.06 12.56 8.03
N GLU A 130 17.63 13.40 8.96
CA GLU A 130 18.50 14.37 9.62
C GLU A 130 19.48 13.69 10.57
N CYS A 131 19.03 12.69 11.34
CA CYS A 131 19.91 11.88 12.19
C CYS A 131 20.97 11.11 11.40
N LEU A 132 20.66 10.70 10.16
CA LEU A 132 21.64 10.07 9.26
C LEU A 132 22.70 11.08 8.74
N ARG A 133 22.33 12.36 8.59
CA ARG A 133 23.24 13.42 8.12
C ARG A 133 24.08 14.01 9.26
N HIS A 134 23.51 14.11 10.44
CA HIS A 134 24.09 14.77 11.61
C HIS A 134 23.95 13.84 12.83
N PRO A 135 25.05 13.42 13.45
CA PRO A 135 25.03 12.56 14.65
C PRO A 135 24.22 13.15 15.81
N ASP A 136 24.18 14.47 15.93
CA ASP A 136 23.35 15.20 16.89
C ASP A 136 22.60 16.35 16.17
N PRO A 137 21.41 16.08 15.59
CA PRO A 137 20.65 17.09 14.86
C PRO A 137 20.15 18.23 15.73
N ILE A 138 19.95 18.01 17.03
CA ILE A 138 19.54 19.07 17.97
C ILE A 138 20.68 20.04 18.25
N ALA A 139 21.89 19.53 18.50
CA ALA A 139 23.07 20.37 18.66
C ALA A 139 23.36 21.15 17.37
N HIS A 140 23.26 20.51 16.21
CA HIS A 140 23.43 21.15 14.90
C HIS A 140 22.42 22.30 14.68
N LEU A 141 21.16 22.11 15.01
CA LEU A 141 20.12 23.14 14.91
C LEU A 141 20.41 24.34 15.85
N LYS A 142 20.84 24.08 17.11
CA LYS A 142 21.21 25.13 18.06
C LYS A 142 22.38 25.97 17.54
N GLU A 143 23.39 25.30 16.99
CA GLU A 143 24.56 25.99 16.41
C GLU A 143 24.16 26.80 15.17
N TYR A 144 23.28 26.30 14.32
CA TYR A 144 22.77 27.06 13.18
C TYR A 144 22.03 28.31 13.60
N ASN A 145 21.16 28.25 14.63
CA ASN A 145 20.42 29.38 15.14
C ASN A 145 21.38 30.42 15.73
N LEU A 146 22.37 30.01 16.55
CA LEU A 146 23.39 30.90 17.10
C LEU A 146 24.17 31.63 16.00
N ARG A 147 24.55 30.93 14.93
CA ARG A 147 25.23 31.55 13.78
C ARG A 147 24.31 32.55 13.04
N ALA A 148 22.99 32.32 13.01
CA ALA A 148 22.02 33.24 12.41
C ALA A 148 21.89 34.53 13.24
N GLU A 149 21.82 34.42 14.56
CA GLU A 149 21.81 35.56 15.49
C GLU A 149 23.07 36.41 15.35
N LEU A 150 24.25 35.77 15.33
CA LEU A 150 25.54 36.45 15.17
C LEU A 150 25.67 37.17 13.82
N ARG A 151 24.95 36.74 12.79
CA ARG A 151 24.89 37.39 11.47
C ARG A 151 23.84 38.48 11.38
N GLY A 152 23.05 38.72 12.44
CA GLY A 152 21.97 39.70 12.45
C GLY A 152 20.80 39.36 11.52
N ALA A 153 20.55 38.09 11.30
CA ALA A 153 19.48 37.58 10.40
C ALA A 153 18.12 37.41 11.12
N LEU A 154 18.04 37.75 12.41
CA LEU A 154 16.81 37.73 13.24
C LEU A 154 16.47 39.11 13.71
#